data_90a31d98762bdd259caf38051251855e
#
_entry.id   90a31d98762bdd259caf38051251855e
#
_cell.length_a   1.000
_cell.length_b   1.000
_cell.length_c   1.000
_cell.angle_alpha   90.00
_cell.angle_beta   90.00
_cell.angle_gamma   90.00
#
_symmetry.space_group_name_H-M   'P 1'
#
loop_
_entity.id
_entity.type
_entity.pdbx_description
1 polymer ?
#
loop_
_entity_poly.entity_id
_entity_poly.type
_entity_poly.pdbx_seq_one_letter_code
_entity_poly.pdbx_strand_id
1 'polypeptide(L)'
;MMTKTVLITGASSGFGQACAQRFAHSGYRLILLARRAERLEELASQLASQCDVCVLAVDITNTHALQQSLNTLNEPFNKVDILINNAGLALGLSSADEAELSDWQTMIATNVTALVTMTRFILPGMVAQNSGHIINIGSTAGHWPYPGGNVYGASKAFVQMFSRELRADLLGKKIKVSNIDPGMAETEFSLVRFNQAQDKADKVYEGTTPLSA
;
A
#
# COMPACT_ATOMS: atom_id res chain seq x y z
N MET A 1 -18.33 20.89 5.62
CA MET A 1 -18.24 19.43 5.34
C MET A 1 -17.30 18.85 6.38
N MET A 2 -17.59 17.66 6.93
CA MET A 2 -16.62 17.00 7.82
C MET A 2 -15.39 16.56 7.04
N THR A 3 -14.20 16.81 7.59
CA THR A 3 -12.93 16.41 6.98
C THR A 3 -12.84 14.89 6.95
N LYS A 4 -12.59 14.30 5.80
CA LYS A 4 -12.46 12.84 5.60
C LYS A 4 -11.08 12.35 6.03
N THR A 5 -11.02 11.11 6.49
CA THR A 5 -9.78 10.45 6.94
C THR A 5 -9.31 9.42 5.91
N VAL A 6 -8.04 9.49 5.55
CA VAL A 6 -7.35 8.56 4.64
C VAL A 6 -6.32 7.76 5.43
N LEU A 7 -6.43 6.43 5.38
CA LEU A 7 -5.40 5.52 5.90
C LEU A 7 -4.53 5.04 4.74
N ILE A 8 -3.22 5.22 4.86
CA ILE A 8 -2.24 4.86 3.81
C ILE A 8 -1.24 3.87 4.38
N THR A 9 -1.19 2.67 3.81
CA THR A 9 -0.19 1.67 4.16
C THR A 9 1.07 1.85 3.33
N GLY A 10 2.26 1.59 3.90
CA GLY A 10 3.54 1.83 3.24
C GLY A 10 3.82 3.31 2.99
N ALA A 11 3.36 4.19 3.91
CA ALA A 11 3.41 5.65 3.74
C ALA A 11 4.82 6.26 3.86
N SER A 12 5.83 5.50 4.26
CA SER A 12 7.18 6.01 4.55
C SER A 12 8.06 6.24 3.31
N SER A 13 7.59 5.96 2.09
CA SER A 13 8.32 6.20 0.83
C SER A 13 7.44 6.04 -0.41
N GLY A 14 7.98 6.42 -1.57
CA GLY A 14 7.40 6.20 -2.90
C GLY A 14 5.95 6.65 -3.02
N PHE A 15 5.11 5.85 -3.66
CA PHE A 15 3.70 6.19 -3.88
C PHE A 15 2.92 6.45 -2.59
N GLY A 16 3.23 5.74 -1.49
CA GLY A 16 2.56 5.98 -0.21
C GLY A 16 2.83 7.37 0.34
N GLN A 17 4.08 7.83 0.28
CA GLN A 17 4.50 9.18 0.68
C GLN A 17 3.88 10.24 -0.25
N ALA A 18 3.95 10.04 -1.56
CA ALA A 18 3.36 10.97 -2.54
C ALA A 18 1.83 11.09 -2.36
N CYS A 19 1.14 9.97 -2.12
CA CYS A 19 -0.28 9.98 -1.76
C CYS A 19 -0.54 10.78 -0.48
N ALA A 20 0.26 10.60 0.57
CA ALA A 20 0.12 11.34 1.82
C ALA A 20 0.22 12.85 1.59
N GLN A 21 1.23 13.31 0.86
CA GLN A 21 1.42 14.70 0.50
C GLN A 21 0.23 15.25 -0.31
N ARG A 22 -0.24 14.49 -1.30
CA ARG A 22 -1.35 14.91 -2.15
C ARG A 22 -2.66 15.02 -1.38
N PHE A 23 -2.97 14.05 -0.51
CA PHE A 23 -4.18 14.09 0.30
C PHE A 23 -4.12 15.17 1.38
N ALA A 24 -2.94 15.41 2.01
CA ALA A 24 -2.75 16.53 2.93
C ALA A 24 -3.06 17.87 2.26
N HIS A 25 -2.48 18.11 1.08
CA HIS A 25 -2.74 19.34 0.30
C HIS A 25 -4.23 19.51 -0.04
N SER A 26 -4.99 18.43 -0.13
CA SER A 26 -6.44 18.44 -0.38
C SER A 26 -7.28 18.53 0.90
N GLY A 27 -6.67 18.73 2.06
CA GLY A 27 -7.33 18.94 3.35
C GLY A 27 -7.91 17.68 3.99
N TYR A 28 -7.39 16.49 3.67
CA TYR A 28 -7.78 15.23 4.31
C TYR A 28 -6.96 15.02 5.58
N ARG A 29 -7.55 14.38 6.61
CA ARG A 29 -6.80 13.81 7.73
C ARG A 29 -6.08 12.54 7.29
N LEU A 30 -4.91 12.26 7.83
CA LEU A 30 -4.07 11.15 7.42
C LEU A 30 -3.78 10.21 8.58
N ILE A 31 -3.89 8.91 8.32
CA ILE A 31 -3.31 7.85 9.14
C ILE A 31 -2.18 7.26 8.30
N LEU A 32 -0.94 7.48 8.72
CA LEU A 32 0.26 7.01 8.04
C LEU A 32 0.74 5.73 8.70
N LEU A 33 0.74 4.62 7.96
CA LEU A 33 1.13 3.31 8.48
C LEU A 33 2.34 2.77 7.72
N ALA A 34 3.42 2.46 8.44
CA ALA A 34 4.61 1.75 7.93
C ALA A 34 5.48 1.26 9.10
N ARG A 35 6.57 0.54 8.81
CA ARG A 35 7.51 0.03 9.80
C ARG A 35 8.50 1.08 10.32
N ARG A 36 8.88 2.05 9.48
CA ARG A 36 9.93 3.04 9.75
C ARG A 36 9.35 4.24 10.48
N ALA A 37 9.36 4.18 11.82
CA ALA A 37 8.78 5.22 12.68
C ALA A 37 9.36 6.61 12.38
N GLU A 38 10.69 6.74 12.35
CA GLU A 38 11.39 8.02 12.12
C GLU A 38 10.93 8.71 10.83
N ARG A 39 10.79 7.96 9.73
CA ARG A 39 10.33 8.52 8.45
C ARG A 39 8.85 8.92 8.47
N LEU A 40 8.03 8.19 9.22
CA LEU A 40 6.63 8.58 9.39
C LEU A 40 6.47 9.84 10.21
N GLU A 41 7.26 10.00 11.29
CA GLU A 41 7.25 11.20 12.13
C GLU A 41 7.79 12.42 11.37
N GLU A 42 8.84 12.23 10.55
CA GLU A 42 9.34 13.29 9.68
C GLU A 42 8.27 13.74 8.67
N LEU A 43 7.62 12.78 7.98
CA LEU A 43 6.54 13.10 7.05
C LEU A 43 5.36 13.77 7.75
N ALA A 44 4.96 13.27 8.92
CA ALA A 44 3.89 13.87 9.72
C ALA A 44 4.22 15.32 10.09
N SER A 45 5.45 15.60 10.51
CA SER A 45 5.93 16.96 10.84
C SER A 45 5.86 17.89 9.63
N GLN A 46 6.25 17.42 8.44
CA GLN A 46 6.16 18.18 7.18
C GLN A 46 4.71 18.53 6.81
N LEU A 47 3.76 17.64 7.14
CA LEU A 47 2.34 17.79 6.78
C LEU A 47 1.49 18.48 7.85
N ALA A 48 2.01 18.66 9.07
CA ALA A 48 1.27 19.17 10.23
C ALA A 48 0.62 20.54 10.02
N SER A 49 1.18 21.40 9.13
CA SER A 49 0.59 22.69 8.79
C SER A 49 -0.60 22.59 7.82
N GLN A 50 -0.82 21.45 7.21
CA GLN A 50 -1.83 21.24 6.16
C GLN A 50 -3.03 20.42 6.67
N CYS A 51 -2.78 19.44 7.56
CA CYS A 51 -3.83 18.54 8.05
C CYS A 51 -3.42 17.83 9.36
N ASP A 52 -4.41 17.24 10.03
CA ASP A 52 -4.17 16.35 11.16
C ASP A 52 -3.55 15.03 10.68
N VAL A 53 -2.51 14.57 11.34
CA VAL A 53 -1.80 13.33 10.99
C VAL A 53 -1.68 12.42 12.22
N CYS A 54 -2.01 11.16 12.07
CA CYS A 54 -1.77 10.09 13.03
C CYS A 54 -0.74 9.12 12.46
N VAL A 55 0.27 8.75 13.24
CA VAL A 55 1.31 7.80 12.85
C VAL A 55 1.07 6.45 13.51
N LEU A 56 1.11 5.38 12.73
CA LEU A 56 1.08 3.99 13.18
C LEU A 56 2.34 3.26 12.71
N ALA A 57 3.35 3.24 13.57
CA ALA A 57 4.61 2.53 13.29
C ALA A 57 4.47 1.04 13.58
N VAL A 58 4.03 0.26 12.58
CA VAL A 58 3.75 -1.18 12.74
C VAL A 58 4.11 -1.95 11.47
N ASP A 59 4.55 -3.20 11.65
CA ASP A 59 4.68 -4.13 10.53
C ASP A 59 3.30 -4.68 10.14
N ILE A 60 2.88 -4.37 8.92
CA ILE A 60 1.56 -4.77 8.40
C ILE A 60 1.39 -6.30 8.32
N THR A 61 2.49 -7.07 8.31
CA THR A 61 2.46 -8.53 8.30
C THR A 61 2.21 -9.13 9.69
N ASN A 62 2.43 -8.35 10.76
CA ASN A 62 2.09 -8.75 12.11
C ASN A 62 0.61 -8.40 12.40
N THR A 63 -0.28 -9.35 12.09
CA THR A 63 -1.74 -9.16 12.23
C THR A 63 -2.17 -8.73 13.63
N HIS A 64 -1.55 -9.29 14.70
CA HIS A 64 -1.91 -8.95 16.06
C HIS A 64 -1.50 -7.51 16.41
N ALA A 65 -0.26 -7.13 16.14
CA ALA A 65 0.22 -5.76 16.37
C ALA A 65 -0.56 -4.74 15.53
N LEU A 66 -0.89 -5.09 14.27
CA LEU A 66 -1.71 -4.26 13.40
C LEU A 66 -3.10 -4.00 13.99
N GLN A 67 -3.78 -5.06 14.46
CA GLN A 67 -5.10 -4.93 15.10
C GLN A 67 -5.02 -4.08 16.37
N GLN A 68 -4.01 -4.30 17.21
CA GLN A 68 -3.82 -3.49 18.42
C GLN A 68 -3.62 -2.02 18.05
N SER A 69 -2.77 -1.70 17.08
CA SER A 69 -2.53 -0.32 16.62
C SER A 69 -3.80 0.33 16.07
N LEU A 70 -4.60 -0.39 15.28
CA LEU A 70 -5.87 0.15 14.77
C LEU A 70 -6.88 0.41 15.90
N ASN A 71 -6.88 -0.40 16.95
CA ASN A 71 -7.76 -0.22 18.11
C ASN A 71 -7.38 1.00 18.98
N THR A 72 -6.19 1.55 18.85
CA THR A 72 -5.79 2.81 19.53
C THR A 72 -6.34 4.06 18.86
N LEU A 73 -6.90 3.94 17.65
CA LEU A 73 -7.43 5.07 16.93
C LEU A 73 -8.69 5.63 17.61
N ASN A 74 -8.55 6.85 18.11
CA ASN A 74 -9.64 7.62 18.70
C ASN A 74 -10.15 8.69 17.72
N GLU A 75 -11.21 9.41 18.06
CA GLU A 75 -11.65 10.54 17.27
C GLU A 75 -10.51 11.60 17.16
N PRO A 76 -10.32 12.17 15.99
CA PRO A 76 -11.14 12.06 14.78
C PRO A 76 -10.69 10.96 13.80
N PHE A 77 -9.79 10.05 14.19
CA PHE A 77 -9.16 9.05 13.31
C PHE A 77 -9.85 7.68 13.33
N ASN A 78 -10.80 7.44 14.24
CA ASN A 78 -11.51 6.15 14.39
C ASN A 78 -12.45 5.80 13.23
N LYS A 79 -12.68 6.76 12.31
CA LYS A 79 -13.47 6.55 11.07
C LYS A 79 -12.58 6.74 9.86
N VAL A 80 -12.34 5.65 9.14
CA VAL A 80 -11.57 5.68 7.89
C VAL A 80 -12.53 5.79 6.70
N ASP A 81 -12.41 6.88 5.95
CA ASP A 81 -13.21 7.11 4.73
C ASP A 81 -12.56 6.54 3.48
N ILE A 82 -11.21 6.55 3.43
CA ILE A 82 -10.42 6.05 2.31
C ILE A 82 -9.31 5.16 2.86
N LEU A 83 -9.21 3.94 2.35
CA LEU A 83 -8.10 3.03 2.61
C LEU A 83 -7.25 2.92 1.35
N ILE A 84 -5.96 3.25 1.45
CA ILE A 84 -4.97 3.03 0.39
C ILE A 84 -4.07 1.86 0.79
N ASN A 85 -4.33 0.69 0.22
CA ASN A 85 -3.49 -0.48 0.33
C ASN A 85 -2.32 -0.33 -0.63
N ASN A 86 -1.29 0.40 -0.18
CA ASN A 86 -0.09 0.67 -0.97
C ASN A 86 1.11 -0.17 -0.52
N ALA A 87 1.16 -0.62 0.73
CA ALA A 87 2.26 -1.46 1.20
C ALA A 87 2.43 -2.69 0.29
N GLY A 88 3.64 -2.87 -0.20
CA GLY A 88 3.99 -3.97 -1.10
C GLY A 88 5.46 -3.91 -1.46
N LEU A 89 6.00 -5.05 -1.89
CA LEU A 89 7.40 -5.18 -2.29
C LEU A 89 7.56 -6.25 -3.37
N ALA A 90 8.68 -6.19 -4.09
CA ALA A 90 9.23 -7.29 -4.88
C ALA A 90 10.61 -7.63 -4.33
N LEU A 91 11.01 -8.88 -4.42
CA LEU A 91 12.32 -9.38 -4.03
C LEU A 91 12.91 -10.22 -5.16
N GLY A 92 14.15 -9.91 -5.52
CA GLY A 92 14.90 -10.59 -6.55
C GLY A 92 14.33 -10.51 -7.98
N LEU A 93 15.02 -11.15 -8.91
CA LEU A 93 14.65 -11.38 -10.32
C LEU A 93 15.13 -12.75 -10.81
N SER A 94 15.47 -13.66 -9.90
CA SER A 94 15.89 -15.01 -10.25
C SER A 94 14.77 -15.80 -10.92
N SER A 95 15.14 -16.75 -11.76
CA SER A 95 14.20 -17.75 -12.31
C SER A 95 13.54 -18.56 -11.20
N ALA A 96 12.45 -19.22 -11.48
CA ALA A 96 11.66 -19.91 -10.46
C ALA A 96 12.41 -21.05 -9.77
N ASP A 97 13.35 -21.69 -10.45
CA ASP A 97 14.22 -22.75 -9.94
C ASP A 97 15.39 -22.26 -9.08
N GLU A 98 15.74 -20.97 -9.16
CA GLU A 98 16.82 -20.33 -8.42
C GLU A 98 16.34 -19.33 -7.37
N ALA A 99 15.05 -19.04 -7.33
CA ALA A 99 14.49 -18.04 -6.43
C ALA A 99 14.43 -18.57 -4.97
N GLU A 100 14.75 -17.70 -4.01
CA GLU A 100 14.67 -18.04 -2.60
C GLU A 100 13.20 -18.15 -2.14
N LEU A 101 12.84 -19.28 -1.52
CA LEU A 101 11.49 -19.52 -1.01
C LEU A 101 11.07 -18.46 0.02
N SER A 102 12.00 -17.98 0.85
CA SER A 102 11.77 -16.92 1.84
C SER A 102 11.33 -15.59 1.20
N ASP A 103 11.88 -15.26 0.02
CA ASP A 103 11.48 -14.08 -0.75
C ASP A 103 10.04 -14.21 -1.23
N TRP A 104 9.67 -15.39 -1.74
CA TRP A 104 8.31 -15.67 -2.16
C TRP A 104 7.32 -15.57 -1.00
N GLN A 105 7.65 -16.19 0.14
CA GLN A 105 6.82 -16.11 1.35
C GLN A 105 6.65 -14.67 1.84
N THR A 106 7.73 -13.87 1.81
CA THR A 106 7.70 -12.45 2.18
C THR A 106 6.82 -11.63 1.24
N MET A 107 6.91 -11.88 -0.08
CA MET A 107 6.03 -11.22 -1.05
C MET A 107 4.56 -11.59 -0.85
N ILE A 108 4.23 -12.85 -0.59
CA ILE A 108 2.86 -13.29 -0.30
C ILE A 108 2.36 -12.65 0.99
N ALA A 109 3.15 -12.70 2.06
CA ALA A 109 2.79 -12.13 3.35
C ALA A 109 2.46 -10.64 3.24
N THR A 110 3.28 -9.87 2.51
CA THR A 110 3.11 -8.42 2.39
C THR A 110 2.07 -8.04 1.35
N ASN A 111 2.18 -8.56 0.12
CA ASN A 111 1.36 -8.09 -1.02
C ASN A 111 -0.06 -8.68 -1.01
N VAL A 112 -0.24 -9.84 -0.38
CA VAL A 112 -1.52 -10.59 -0.37
C VAL A 112 -2.12 -10.59 1.02
N THR A 113 -1.48 -11.31 1.96
CA THR A 113 -2.06 -11.55 3.29
C THR A 113 -2.30 -10.24 4.05
N ALA A 114 -1.32 -9.35 4.10
CA ALA A 114 -1.45 -8.07 4.80
C ALA A 114 -2.50 -7.16 4.16
N LEU A 115 -2.59 -7.12 2.83
CA LEU A 115 -3.61 -6.35 2.11
C LEU A 115 -5.03 -6.84 2.44
N VAL A 116 -5.25 -8.16 2.41
CA VAL A 116 -6.54 -8.78 2.74
C VAL A 116 -6.90 -8.50 4.21
N THR A 117 -5.93 -8.66 5.11
CA THR A 117 -6.10 -8.41 6.56
C THR A 117 -6.47 -6.95 6.83
N MET A 118 -5.74 -5.99 6.25
CA MET A 118 -6.04 -4.56 6.41
C MET A 118 -7.43 -4.23 5.87
N THR A 119 -7.76 -4.72 4.68
CA THR A 119 -9.09 -4.54 4.10
C THR A 119 -10.18 -5.09 5.03
N ARG A 120 -9.99 -6.30 5.59
CA ARG A 120 -10.96 -6.92 6.50
C ARG A 120 -11.14 -6.14 7.80
N PHE A 121 -10.10 -5.49 8.31
CA PHE A 121 -10.19 -4.68 9.52
C PHE A 121 -10.94 -3.36 9.29
N ILE A 122 -10.76 -2.72 8.15
CA ILE A 122 -11.34 -1.40 7.86
C ILE A 122 -12.76 -1.49 7.26
N LEU A 123 -13.01 -2.47 6.40
CA LEU A 123 -14.26 -2.60 5.66
C LEU A 123 -15.54 -2.59 6.53
N PRO A 124 -15.60 -3.25 7.72
CA PRO A 124 -16.81 -3.23 8.55
C PRO A 124 -17.22 -1.81 8.96
N GLY A 125 -16.26 -0.94 9.29
CA GLY A 125 -16.50 0.47 9.60
C GLY A 125 -17.09 1.22 8.41
N MET A 126 -16.55 1.00 7.19
CA MET A 126 -17.10 1.58 5.96
C MET A 126 -18.52 1.08 5.66
N VAL A 127 -18.80 -0.20 5.91
CA VAL A 127 -20.15 -0.77 5.74
C VAL A 127 -21.13 -0.13 6.73
N ALA A 128 -20.74 0.01 7.99
CA ALA A 128 -21.58 0.61 9.04
C ALA A 128 -21.95 2.08 8.73
N GLN A 129 -20.99 2.85 8.16
CA GLN A 129 -21.26 4.25 7.71
C GLN A 129 -21.92 4.32 6.33
N ASN A 130 -22.08 3.19 5.62
CA ASN A 130 -22.53 3.10 4.23
C ASN A 130 -21.78 4.09 3.31
N SER A 131 -20.47 4.25 3.54
CA SER A 131 -19.60 5.16 2.78
C SER A 131 -18.15 4.71 2.92
N GLY A 132 -17.41 4.68 1.82
CA GLY A 132 -15.99 4.34 1.85
C GLY A 132 -15.38 4.25 0.46
N HIS A 133 -14.04 4.25 0.43
CA HIS A 133 -13.30 3.99 -0.80
C HIS A 133 -12.04 3.18 -0.47
N ILE A 134 -11.94 1.98 -1.01
CA ILE A 134 -10.74 1.15 -0.94
C ILE A 134 -9.97 1.33 -2.25
N ILE A 135 -8.71 1.72 -2.16
CA ILE A 135 -7.79 1.88 -3.29
C ILE A 135 -6.64 0.90 -3.10
N ASN A 136 -6.55 -0.08 -3.97
CA ASN A 136 -5.48 -1.07 -3.97
C ASN A 136 -4.43 -0.70 -5.02
N ILE A 137 -3.15 -0.71 -4.63
CA ILE A 137 -2.04 -0.49 -5.57
C ILE A 137 -1.60 -1.84 -6.13
N GLY A 138 -2.06 -2.10 -7.34
CA GLY A 138 -1.67 -3.23 -8.17
C GLY A 138 -0.33 -3.02 -8.86
N SER A 139 -0.22 -3.47 -10.10
CA SER A 139 0.92 -3.24 -11.00
C SER A 139 0.56 -3.76 -12.39
N THR A 140 1.16 -3.18 -13.45
CA THR A 140 1.14 -3.77 -14.79
C THR A 140 1.73 -5.18 -14.83
N ALA A 141 2.60 -5.53 -13.88
CA ALA A 141 3.13 -6.88 -13.66
C ALA A 141 2.05 -7.93 -13.33
N GLY A 142 0.87 -7.51 -12.87
CA GLY A 142 -0.28 -8.40 -12.68
C GLY A 142 -1.01 -8.78 -13.97
N HIS A 143 -0.76 -8.06 -15.06
CA HIS A 143 -1.35 -8.31 -16.38
C HIS A 143 -0.37 -9.01 -17.33
N TRP A 144 0.90 -8.61 -17.26
CA TRP A 144 1.92 -9.01 -18.22
C TRP A 144 3.05 -9.74 -17.52
N PRO A 145 3.24 -11.04 -17.79
CA PRO A 145 4.36 -11.80 -17.21
C PRO A 145 5.69 -11.35 -17.79
N TYR A 146 6.74 -11.46 -16.99
CA TYR A 146 8.12 -11.18 -17.39
C TYR A 146 9.08 -12.13 -16.65
N PRO A 147 10.26 -12.43 -17.21
CA PRO A 147 11.26 -13.28 -16.54
C PRO A 147 11.61 -12.76 -15.14
N GLY A 148 11.62 -13.65 -14.14
CA GLY A 148 11.85 -13.29 -12.73
C GLY A 148 10.67 -12.61 -12.03
N GLY A 149 9.54 -12.41 -12.72
CA GLY A 149 8.33 -11.80 -12.14
C GLY A 149 7.56 -12.72 -11.20
N ASN A 150 7.64 -14.02 -11.42
CA ASN A 150 7.07 -15.14 -10.66
C ASN A 150 6.01 -14.73 -9.59
N VAL A 151 6.33 -14.83 -8.27
CA VAL A 151 5.37 -14.53 -7.20
C VAL A 151 4.99 -13.05 -7.12
N TYR A 152 5.86 -12.11 -7.49
CA TYR A 152 5.48 -10.70 -7.53
C TYR A 152 4.32 -10.45 -8.50
N GLY A 153 4.47 -10.86 -9.77
CA GLY A 153 3.41 -10.72 -10.78
C GLY A 153 2.12 -11.43 -10.36
N ALA A 154 2.24 -12.67 -9.84
CA ALA A 154 1.09 -13.42 -9.32
C ALA A 154 0.40 -12.71 -8.16
N SER A 155 1.15 -12.10 -7.23
CA SER A 155 0.57 -11.33 -6.12
C SER A 155 -0.19 -10.09 -6.60
N LYS A 156 0.27 -9.43 -7.67
CA LYS A 156 -0.39 -8.25 -8.26
C LYS A 156 -1.62 -8.65 -9.09
N ALA A 157 -1.61 -9.81 -9.74
CA ALA A 157 -2.79 -10.40 -10.37
C ALA A 157 -3.87 -10.75 -9.31
N PHE A 158 -3.45 -11.27 -8.15
CA PHE A 158 -4.35 -11.46 -7.00
C PHE A 158 -5.01 -10.14 -6.59
N VAL A 159 -4.25 -9.06 -6.39
CA VAL A 159 -4.78 -7.75 -5.98
C VAL A 159 -5.83 -7.25 -6.97
N GLN A 160 -5.58 -7.41 -8.26
CA GLN A 160 -6.52 -7.04 -9.31
C GLN A 160 -7.84 -7.84 -9.20
N MET A 161 -7.75 -9.17 -9.10
CA MET A 161 -8.96 -10.01 -9.00
C MET A 161 -9.68 -9.77 -7.68
N PHE A 162 -8.98 -9.71 -6.56
CA PHE A 162 -9.56 -9.37 -5.26
C PHE A 162 -10.33 -8.05 -5.26
N SER A 163 -9.80 -7.03 -5.97
CA SER A 163 -10.50 -5.76 -6.13
C SER A 163 -11.80 -5.88 -6.91
N ARG A 164 -11.86 -6.78 -7.90
CA ARG A 164 -13.08 -7.07 -8.68
C ARG A 164 -14.10 -7.81 -7.84
N GLU A 165 -13.69 -8.83 -7.09
CA GLU A 165 -14.55 -9.60 -6.20
C GLU A 165 -15.14 -8.72 -5.09
N LEU A 166 -14.31 -7.88 -4.45
CA LEU A 166 -14.82 -6.91 -3.47
C LEU A 166 -15.88 -5.97 -4.05
N ARG A 167 -15.76 -5.54 -5.31
CA ARG A 167 -16.82 -4.74 -5.95
C ARG A 167 -18.12 -5.52 -6.10
N ALA A 168 -18.03 -6.81 -6.44
CA ALA A 168 -19.21 -7.67 -6.55
C ALA A 168 -19.88 -7.87 -5.18
N ASP A 169 -19.10 -8.15 -4.14
CA ASP A 169 -19.61 -8.33 -2.75
C ASP A 169 -20.24 -7.05 -2.17
N LEU A 170 -19.82 -5.90 -2.65
CA LEU A 170 -20.26 -4.59 -2.13
C LEU A 170 -21.36 -3.94 -3.00
N LEU A 171 -21.94 -4.67 -3.96
CA LEU A 171 -23.08 -4.18 -4.73
C LEU A 171 -24.21 -3.72 -3.81
N GLY A 172 -24.80 -2.56 -4.14
CA GLY A 172 -25.85 -1.93 -3.34
C GLY A 172 -25.36 -1.11 -2.12
N LYS A 173 -24.05 -1.12 -1.80
CA LYS A 173 -23.44 -0.28 -0.76
C LYS A 173 -22.74 0.93 -1.38
N LYS A 174 -22.70 2.06 -0.66
CA LYS A 174 -21.98 3.26 -1.11
C LYS A 174 -20.46 3.17 -0.85
N ILE A 175 -19.87 2.04 -1.19
CA ILE A 175 -18.44 1.77 -1.02
C ILE A 175 -17.83 1.55 -2.40
N LYS A 176 -16.76 2.31 -2.69
CA LYS A 176 -16.01 2.18 -3.94
C LYS A 176 -14.79 1.29 -3.73
N VAL A 177 -14.41 0.54 -4.75
CA VAL A 177 -13.15 -0.20 -4.79
C VAL A 177 -12.45 0.12 -6.10
N SER A 178 -11.24 0.65 -6.02
CA SER A 178 -10.38 0.93 -7.17
C SER A 178 -9.12 0.08 -7.09
N ASN A 179 -8.65 -0.38 -8.25
CA ASN A 179 -7.33 -0.95 -8.41
C ASN A 179 -6.56 -0.03 -9.35
N ILE A 180 -5.36 0.40 -8.94
CA ILE A 180 -4.45 1.23 -9.73
C ILE A 180 -3.24 0.37 -10.06
N ASP A 181 -2.92 0.22 -11.33
CA ASP A 181 -1.82 -0.60 -11.83
C ASP A 181 -0.69 0.28 -12.39
N PRO A 182 0.23 0.80 -11.54
CA PRO A 182 1.35 1.56 -12.02
C PRO A 182 2.24 0.74 -12.95
N GLY A 183 2.84 1.42 -13.94
CA GLY A 183 3.96 0.92 -14.70
C GLY A 183 5.28 1.06 -13.92
N MET A 184 6.40 1.16 -14.66
CA MET A 184 7.70 1.43 -14.03
C MET A 184 7.74 2.85 -13.49
N ALA A 185 8.01 2.97 -12.19
CA ALA A 185 8.19 4.25 -11.51
C ALA A 185 9.46 4.22 -10.66
N GLU A 186 10.23 5.29 -10.75
CA GLU A 186 11.45 5.43 -9.97
C GLU A 186 11.10 5.76 -8.53
N THR A 187 11.37 4.81 -7.63
CA THR A 187 11.12 4.91 -6.19
C THR A 187 12.13 4.03 -5.46
N GLU A 188 12.10 4.02 -4.13
CA GLU A 188 12.89 3.05 -3.33
C GLU A 188 12.50 1.57 -3.58
N PHE A 189 11.48 1.29 -4.38
CA PHE A 189 11.01 -0.07 -4.66
C PHE A 189 12.09 -0.95 -5.28
N SER A 190 12.85 -0.44 -6.24
CA SER A 190 13.95 -1.18 -6.87
C SER A 190 15.11 -1.42 -5.91
N LEU A 191 15.42 -0.47 -5.02
CA LEU A 191 16.42 -0.65 -3.96
C LEU A 191 16.01 -1.77 -3.00
N VAL A 192 14.75 -1.79 -2.57
CA VAL A 192 14.21 -2.88 -1.72
C VAL A 192 14.29 -4.22 -2.45
N ARG A 193 13.93 -4.24 -3.73
CA ARG A 193 13.96 -5.46 -4.57
C ARG A 193 15.33 -6.13 -4.62
N PHE A 194 16.39 -5.36 -4.61
CA PHE A 194 17.77 -5.85 -4.73
C PHE A 194 18.59 -5.68 -3.44
N ASN A 195 17.95 -5.68 -2.27
CA ASN A 195 18.61 -5.60 -0.98
C ASN A 195 19.61 -4.43 -0.89
N GLN A 196 19.19 -3.23 -1.35
CA GLN A 196 19.98 -1.97 -1.40
C GLN A 196 21.15 -1.98 -2.39
N ALA A 197 21.22 -2.93 -3.33
CA ALA A 197 22.22 -2.92 -4.41
C ALA A 197 21.84 -1.88 -5.47
N GLN A 198 22.45 -0.68 -5.40
CA GLN A 198 22.15 0.46 -6.27
C GLN A 198 22.33 0.11 -7.76
N ASP A 199 23.48 -0.50 -8.12
CA ASP A 199 23.77 -0.86 -9.51
C ASP A 199 22.70 -1.76 -10.16
N LYS A 200 22.10 -2.65 -9.35
CA LYS A 200 21.03 -3.53 -9.84
C LYS A 200 19.70 -2.77 -9.93
N ALA A 201 19.45 -1.86 -9.00
CA ALA A 201 18.25 -1.03 -9.02
C ALA A 201 18.24 -0.09 -10.24
N ASP A 202 19.36 0.53 -10.58
CA ASP A 202 19.50 1.45 -11.70
C ASP A 202 19.30 0.74 -13.05
N LYS A 203 19.81 -0.49 -13.18
CA LYS A 203 19.64 -1.32 -14.40
C LYS A 203 18.18 -1.59 -14.76
N VAL A 204 17.26 -1.56 -13.79
CA VAL A 204 15.82 -1.75 -14.06
C VAL A 204 15.29 -0.65 -14.98
N TYR A 205 15.87 0.54 -14.93
CA TYR A 205 15.40 1.71 -15.65
C TYR A 205 16.20 2.00 -16.91
N GLU A 206 17.27 1.24 -17.21
CA GLU A 206 18.06 1.42 -18.42
C GLU A 206 17.21 1.37 -19.69
N GLY A 207 17.35 2.37 -20.57
CA GLY A 207 16.61 2.46 -21.83
C GLY A 207 15.14 2.84 -21.69
N THR A 208 14.69 3.23 -20.49
CA THR A 208 13.31 3.68 -20.24
C THR A 208 13.29 5.05 -19.58
N THR A 209 12.13 5.72 -19.65
CA THR A 209 11.85 6.93 -18.88
C THR A 209 10.80 6.54 -17.81
N PRO A 210 11.23 6.23 -16.57
CA PRO A 210 10.29 5.84 -15.53
C PRO A 210 9.38 7.01 -15.12
N LEU A 211 8.20 6.68 -14.58
CA LEU A 211 7.34 7.67 -13.95
C LEU A 211 7.94 8.09 -12.60
N SER A 212 7.64 9.30 -12.13
CA SER A 212 7.85 9.71 -10.74
C SER A 212 6.69 9.24 -9.86
N ALA A 213 6.94 9.11 -8.55
CA ALA A 213 5.91 8.81 -7.56
C ALA A 213 4.92 9.97 -7.36
#